data_ec7a2ad38f46873ee66839637c89cf93
#
_entry.id   ec7a2ad38f46873ee66839637c89cf93
#
_cell.length_a   1.000
_cell.length_b   1.000
_cell.length_c   1.000
_cell.angle_alpha   90.00
_cell.angle_beta   90.00
_cell.angle_gamma   90.00
#
_symmetry.space_group_name_H-M   'P 1'
#
loop_
_entity.id
_entity.type
_entity.pdbx_description
1 polymer ?
#
loop_
_entity_poly.entity_id
_entity_poly.type
_entity_poly.pdbx_seq_one_letter_code
_entity_poly.pdbx_strand_id
1 'polypeptide(L)'
;MRLYCLQRYDFVDLYALYHDGKVLAADRVHHIVEALEDPERFYDSTNHFPVSDASHQEIHRRMKMERPDEVRRELFGYLRRWQTAER
;
A
#
# COMPACT_ATOMS: atom_id res chain seq x y z
N MET A 1 1.64 3.86 -14.34
CA MET A 1 1.48 2.98 -13.16
C MET A 1 1.23 3.76 -11.89
N ARG A 2 2.14 4.67 -11.49
CA ARG A 2 1.97 5.44 -10.26
C ARG A 2 0.69 6.28 -10.25
N LEU A 3 0.46 7.05 -11.30
CA LEU A 3 -0.70 7.94 -11.37
C LEU A 3 -2.01 7.16 -11.34
N TYR A 4 -2.08 6.02 -12.03
CA TYR A 4 -3.27 5.18 -12.03
C TYR A 4 -3.60 4.70 -10.61
N CYS A 5 -2.59 4.23 -9.87
CA CYS A 5 -2.78 3.79 -8.48
C CYS A 5 -3.26 4.95 -7.61
N LEU A 6 -2.60 6.10 -7.68
CA LEU A 6 -2.96 7.25 -6.86
C LEU A 6 -4.37 7.72 -7.15
N GLN A 7 -4.76 7.83 -8.42
CA GLN A 7 -6.10 8.23 -8.79
C GLN A 7 -7.16 7.23 -8.31
N ARG A 8 -6.87 5.93 -8.42
CA ARG A 8 -7.79 4.89 -7.99
C ARG A 8 -8.13 4.99 -6.50
N TYR A 9 -7.19 5.46 -5.68
CA TYR A 9 -7.36 5.59 -4.24
C TYR A 9 -7.48 7.04 -3.79
N ASP A 10 -7.86 7.94 -4.71
CA ASP A 10 -8.12 9.36 -4.43
C ASP A 10 -6.93 10.08 -3.79
N PHE A 11 -5.70 9.66 -4.13
CA PHE A 11 -4.47 10.21 -3.57
C PHE A 11 -4.38 10.11 -2.04
N VAL A 12 -5.06 9.12 -1.46
CA VAL A 12 -5.04 8.90 -0.01
C VAL A 12 -4.01 7.82 0.34
N ASP A 13 -3.21 8.11 1.37
CA ASP A 13 -2.28 7.15 1.97
C ASP A 13 -3.11 6.16 2.79
N LEU A 14 -3.29 4.94 2.27
CA LEU A 14 -4.13 3.95 2.94
C LEU A 14 -3.50 3.40 4.23
N TYR A 15 -2.18 3.41 4.32
CA TYR A 15 -1.52 2.98 5.55
C TYR A 15 -1.82 3.96 6.68
N ALA A 16 -1.62 5.26 6.43
CA ALA A 16 -1.93 6.29 7.44
C ALA A 16 -3.41 6.23 7.82
N LEU A 17 -4.30 6.03 6.84
CA LEU A 17 -5.74 6.01 7.11
C LEU A 17 -6.15 4.83 7.99
N TYR A 18 -5.78 3.62 7.61
CA TYR A 18 -6.29 2.42 8.28
C TYR A 18 -5.42 1.97 9.46
N HIS A 19 -4.14 2.24 9.42
CA HIS A 19 -3.25 1.86 10.51
C HIS A 19 -3.20 2.94 11.60
N ASP A 20 -3.10 4.21 11.19
CA ASP A 20 -2.89 5.32 12.12
C ASP A 20 -4.11 6.19 12.36
N GLY A 21 -5.19 6.02 11.59
CA GLY A 21 -6.37 6.87 11.68
C GLY A 21 -6.15 8.30 11.21
N LYS A 22 -5.18 8.51 10.29
CA LYS A 22 -4.82 9.83 9.80
C LYS A 22 -5.09 9.95 8.30
N VAL A 23 -5.56 11.12 7.87
CA VAL A 23 -5.75 11.40 6.46
C VAL A 23 -4.51 12.13 5.93
N LEU A 24 -3.69 11.44 5.17
CA LEU A 24 -2.50 11.99 4.53
C LEU A 24 -2.57 11.77 3.02
N ALA A 25 -1.96 12.68 2.27
CA ALA A 25 -1.86 12.52 0.82
C ALA A 25 -0.82 11.44 0.48
N ALA A 26 -1.15 10.62 -0.51
CA ALA A 26 -0.20 9.68 -1.08
C ALA A 26 0.46 10.30 -2.30
N ASP A 27 1.77 10.09 -2.45
CA ASP A 27 2.51 10.58 -3.60
C ASP A 27 3.33 9.48 -4.28
N ARG A 28 3.27 8.26 -3.75
CA ARG A 28 4.06 7.14 -4.28
C ARG A 28 3.34 5.82 -4.09
N VAL A 29 3.85 4.81 -4.77
CA VAL A 29 3.28 3.47 -4.78
C VAL A 29 4.26 2.51 -4.12
N HIS A 30 3.76 1.71 -3.17
CA HIS A 30 4.48 0.57 -2.61
C HIS A 30 3.99 -0.70 -3.30
N HIS A 31 4.91 -1.52 -3.79
CA HIS A 31 4.60 -2.85 -4.31
C HIS A 31 4.57 -3.83 -3.13
N ILE A 32 3.39 -4.37 -2.84
CA ILE A 32 3.22 -5.25 -1.67
C ILE A 32 4.10 -6.49 -1.79
N VAL A 33 4.05 -7.15 -2.94
CA VAL A 33 5.00 -8.22 -3.28
C VAL A 33 6.07 -7.62 -4.18
N GLU A 34 7.32 -7.70 -3.75
CA GLU A 34 8.42 -7.05 -4.45
C GLU A 34 8.74 -7.76 -5.78
N ALA A 35 9.28 -6.98 -6.73
CA ALA A 35 9.62 -7.51 -8.05
C ALA A 35 10.65 -8.63 -7.99
N LEU A 36 11.55 -8.60 -7.01
CA LEU A 36 12.55 -9.67 -6.84
C LEU A 36 11.93 -11.01 -6.46
N GLU A 37 10.78 -11.01 -5.78
CA GLU A 37 10.08 -12.23 -5.39
C GLU A 37 9.14 -12.73 -6.47
N ASP A 38 8.43 -11.80 -7.13
CA ASP A 38 7.48 -12.13 -8.18
C ASP A 38 7.45 -11.02 -9.22
N PRO A 39 8.32 -11.08 -10.23
CA PRO A 39 8.40 -10.04 -11.26
C PRO A 39 7.09 -9.82 -12.03
N GLU A 40 6.27 -10.86 -12.17
CA GLU A 40 5.02 -10.76 -12.92
C GLU A 40 4.02 -9.86 -12.22
N ARG A 41 4.10 -9.74 -10.91
CA ARG A 41 3.19 -8.91 -10.13
C ARG A 41 3.55 -7.43 -10.13
N PHE A 42 4.68 -7.06 -10.69
CA PHE A 42 5.12 -5.65 -10.70
C PHE A 42 4.08 -4.72 -11.32
N TYR A 43 3.47 -5.14 -12.44
CA TYR A 43 2.45 -4.35 -13.14
C TYR A 43 1.02 -4.70 -12.74
N ASP A 44 0.82 -5.62 -11.82
CA ASP A 44 -0.50 -6.01 -11.34
C ASP A 44 -1.04 -4.93 -10.40
N SER A 45 -2.13 -4.27 -10.81
CA SER A 45 -2.71 -3.18 -10.03
C SER A 45 -3.19 -3.62 -8.64
N THR A 46 -3.49 -4.91 -8.44
CA THR A 46 -3.87 -5.42 -7.13
C THR A 46 -2.70 -5.50 -6.16
N ASN A 47 -1.48 -5.32 -6.65
CA ASN A 47 -0.24 -5.32 -5.87
C ASN A 47 0.24 -3.90 -5.54
N HIS A 48 -0.45 -2.87 -6.00
CA HIS A 48 -0.04 -1.47 -5.83
C HIS A 48 -0.76 -0.83 -4.65
N PHE A 49 0.01 -0.22 -3.76
CA PHE A 49 -0.51 0.35 -2.51
C PHE A 49 -0.10 1.83 -2.42
N PRO A 50 -1.07 2.77 -2.31
CA PRO A 50 -0.76 4.19 -2.28
C PRO A 50 -0.26 4.62 -0.90
N VAL A 51 0.85 5.34 -0.85
CA VAL A 51 1.47 5.77 0.40
C VAL A 51 2.11 7.15 0.26
N SER A 52 2.30 7.80 1.42
CA SER A 52 3.22 8.92 1.55
C SER A 52 4.64 8.38 1.78
N ASP A 53 5.64 9.27 1.73
CA ASP A 53 7.02 8.89 2.02
C ASP A 53 7.16 8.31 3.43
N ALA A 54 6.53 8.96 4.42
CA ALA A 54 6.61 8.52 5.80
C ALA A 54 6.05 7.10 5.98
N SER A 55 4.87 6.83 5.41
CA SER A 55 4.26 5.49 5.48
C SER A 55 5.10 4.46 4.74
N HIS A 56 5.67 4.84 3.58
CA HIS A 56 6.52 3.94 2.81
C HIS A 56 7.75 3.51 3.60
N GLN A 57 8.40 4.46 4.29
CA GLN A 57 9.54 4.16 5.15
C GLN A 57 9.14 3.27 6.32
N GLU A 58 8.00 3.52 6.94
CA GLU A 58 7.50 2.70 8.06
C GLU A 58 7.19 1.27 7.60
N ILE A 59 6.56 1.10 6.45
CA ILE A 59 6.31 -0.23 5.90
C ILE A 59 7.62 -0.98 5.67
N HIS A 60 8.62 -0.32 5.07
CA HIS A 60 9.92 -0.94 4.84
C HIS A 60 10.60 -1.32 6.16
N ARG A 61 10.49 -0.47 7.17
CA ARG A 61 11.02 -0.80 8.50
C ARG A 61 10.35 -2.05 9.06
N ARG A 62 9.02 -2.11 8.99
CA ARG A 62 8.27 -3.26 9.48
C ARG A 62 8.60 -4.55 8.72
N MET A 63 8.82 -4.44 7.40
CA MET A 63 9.19 -5.60 6.58
C MET A 63 10.53 -6.21 7.02
N LYS A 64 11.42 -5.39 7.60
CA LYS A 64 12.71 -5.87 8.13
C LYS A 64 12.61 -6.39 9.54
N MET A 65 11.73 -5.80 10.37
CA MET A 65 11.67 -6.05 11.82
C MET A 65 10.59 -7.04 12.23
N GLU A 66 9.61 -7.27 11.39
CA GLU A 66 8.46 -8.13 11.67
C GLU A 66 8.41 -9.24 10.63
N ARG A 67 7.32 -10.02 10.66
CA ARG A 67 7.09 -11.06 9.66
C ARG A 67 6.56 -10.44 8.36
N PRO A 68 7.34 -10.50 7.26
CA PRO A 68 6.90 -9.87 6.00
C PRO A 68 5.54 -10.34 5.51
N ASP A 69 5.22 -11.63 5.67
CA ASP A 69 3.95 -12.16 5.22
C ASP A 69 2.76 -11.56 5.95
N GLU A 70 2.92 -11.28 7.24
CA GLU A 70 1.86 -10.65 8.03
C GLU A 70 1.66 -9.20 7.62
N VAL A 71 2.76 -8.47 7.38
CA VAL A 71 2.68 -7.09 6.90
C VAL A 71 1.99 -7.05 5.53
N ARG A 72 2.38 -7.93 4.61
CA ARG A 72 1.75 -8.02 3.29
C ARG A 72 0.26 -8.28 3.38
N ARG A 73 -0.14 -9.23 4.23
CA ARG A 73 -1.56 -9.55 4.45
C ARG A 73 -2.33 -8.35 4.96
N GLU A 74 -1.74 -7.62 5.88
CA GLU A 74 -2.34 -6.38 6.41
C GLU A 74 -2.59 -5.37 5.29
N LEU A 75 -1.59 -5.12 4.43
CA LEU A 75 -1.72 -4.16 3.33
C LEU A 75 -2.78 -4.59 2.32
N PHE A 76 -2.82 -5.87 1.95
CA PHE A 76 -3.88 -6.39 1.08
C PHE A 76 -5.25 -6.21 1.73
N GLY A 77 -5.35 -6.38 3.03
CA GLY A 77 -6.57 -6.14 3.78
C GLY A 77 -7.05 -4.69 3.68
N TYR A 78 -6.12 -3.74 3.74
CA TYR A 78 -6.47 -2.32 3.59
C TYR A 78 -6.98 -2.00 2.18
N LEU A 79 -6.38 -2.59 1.15
CA LEU A 79 -6.90 -2.44 -0.22
C LEU A 79 -8.33 -2.95 -0.34
N ARG A 80 -8.62 -4.13 0.21
CA ARG A 80 -9.97 -4.68 0.19
C ARG A 80 -10.94 -3.81 0.95
N ARG A 81 -10.53 -3.29 2.09
CA ARG A 81 -11.36 -2.42 2.92
C ARG A 81 -11.76 -1.15 2.19
N TRP A 82 -10.84 -0.54 1.46
CA TRP A 82 -11.14 0.63 0.64
C TRP A 82 -12.14 0.28 -0.46
N GLN A 83 -11.94 -0.85 -1.14
CA GLN A 83 -12.79 -1.27 -2.25
C GLN A 83 -14.22 -1.57 -1.83
N THR A 84 -14.41 -2.02 -0.59
CA THR A 84 -15.74 -2.37 -0.07
C THR A 84 -16.37 -1.25 0.75
N ALA A 85 -15.65 -0.17 1.03
CA ALA A 85 -16.19 0.96 1.79
C ALA A 85 -17.25 1.71 0.98
N GLU A 86 -18.28 2.16 1.64
CA GLU A 86 -19.26 3.07 1.05
C GLU A 86 -18.66 4.49 1.04
N ARG A 87 -18.73 5.13 -0.14
CA ARG A 87 -18.21 6.48 -0.31
C ARG A 87 -19.12 7.31 -1.17
#